data_f733c041f632509f56d2e6b80201026e
#
_entry.id   f733c041f632509f56d2e6b80201026e
#
_cell.length_a   1.000
_cell.length_b   1.000
_cell.length_c   1.000
_cell.angle_alpha   90.00
_cell.angle_beta   90.00
_cell.angle_gamma   90.00
#
_symmetry.space_group_name_H-M   'P 1'
#
loop_
_entity.id
_entity.type
_entity.pdbx_description
1 polymer ?
#
loop_
_entity_poly.entity_id
_entity_poly.type
_entity_poly.pdbx_seq_one_letter_code
_entity_poly.pdbx_strand_id
1 'polypeptide(L)'
;KNFSRQEFDCKDGTIVPDKFLFNVKEVAENLQALRDYLEVPVSVTGSGYRTPSHNAKVKGAKNSQHLTASAADINAKGYEPKQLAEVIELLILKGKMKQGGIGVYPNFVHYDIRGTKVRW
;
A
#
# COMPACT_ATOMS: atom_id res chain seq x y z
N LYS A 1 -12.28 -5.04 -6.20
CA LYS A 1 -13.44 -4.36 -6.76
C LYS A 1 -13.05 -3.05 -7.42
N ASN A 2 -12.52 -2.08 -6.65
CA ASN A 2 -11.95 -0.86 -7.22
C ASN A 2 -10.45 -0.98 -7.53
N PHE A 3 -9.85 -2.12 -7.23
CA PHE A 3 -8.43 -2.36 -7.43
C PHE A 3 -8.22 -3.61 -8.28
N SER A 4 -7.30 -3.52 -9.25
CA SER A 4 -6.92 -4.65 -10.09
C SER A 4 -5.51 -5.12 -9.71
N ARG A 5 -5.20 -6.39 -10.00
CA ARG A 5 -3.85 -6.92 -9.75
C ARG A 5 -2.78 -6.09 -10.46
N GLN A 6 -3.08 -5.61 -11.66
CA GLN A 6 -2.13 -4.88 -12.47
C GLN A 6 -1.60 -3.62 -11.78
N GLU A 7 -2.44 -2.98 -10.93
CA GLU A 7 -2.01 -1.79 -10.19
C GLU A 7 -0.87 -2.09 -9.22
N PHE A 8 -0.70 -3.35 -8.85
CA PHE A 8 0.34 -3.78 -7.89
C PHE A 8 1.58 -4.32 -8.58
N ASP A 9 1.61 -4.41 -9.90
CA ASP A 9 2.80 -4.86 -10.63
C ASP A 9 3.96 -3.89 -10.41
N CYS A 10 5.19 -4.42 -10.47
CA CYS A 10 6.37 -3.60 -10.29
C CYS A 10 6.48 -2.52 -11.37
N LYS A 11 6.92 -1.34 -10.97
CA LYS A 11 7.06 -0.21 -11.90
C LYS A 11 8.14 -0.45 -12.96
N ASP A 12 8.97 -1.48 -12.80
CA ASP A 12 9.93 -1.89 -13.83
C ASP A 12 9.29 -2.77 -14.92
N GLY A 13 7.99 -3.04 -14.81
CA GLY A 13 7.25 -3.84 -15.77
C GLY A 13 7.07 -5.30 -15.36
N THR A 14 7.68 -5.72 -14.26
CA THR A 14 7.57 -7.12 -13.81
C THR A 14 6.20 -7.37 -13.20
N ILE A 15 5.55 -8.43 -13.64
CA ILE A 15 4.26 -8.87 -13.11
C ILE A 15 4.46 -9.46 -11.71
N VAL A 16 3.52 -9.21 -10.79
CA VAL A 16 3.57 -9.80 -9.46
C VAL A 16 3.61 -11.33 -9.57
N PRO A 17 4.61 -12.00 -8.95
CA PRO A 17 4.64 -13.46 -8.96
C PRO A 17 3.42 -14.07 -8.30
N ASP A 18 2.96 -15.21 -8.81
CA ASP A 18 1.76 -15.90 -8.30
C ASP A 18 1.87 -16.17 -6.79
N LYS A 19 3.06 -16.47 -6.29
CA LYS A 19 3.26 -16.75 -4.86
C LYS A 19 2.91 -15.57 -3.95
N PHE A 20 2.82 -14.35 -4.50
CA PHE A 20 2.50 -13.15 -3.73
C PHE A 20 1.06 -12.65 -3.99
N LEU A 21 0.28 -13.32 -4.84
CA LEU A 21 -1.08 -12.86 -5.16
C LEU A 21 -1.98 -12.84 -3.93
N PHE A 22 -1.76 -13.74 -2.98
CA PHE A 22 -2.52 -13.75 -1.74
C PHE A 22 -2.29 -12.45 -0.95
N ASN A 23 -1.04 -11.97 -0.92
CA ASN A 23 -0.70 -10.71 -0.26
C ASN A 23 -1.33 -9.53 -0.99
N VAL A 24 -1.28 -9.52 -2.32
CA VAL A 24 -1.93 -8.47 -3.13
C VAL A 24 -3.42 -8.40 -2.81
N LYS A 25 -4.08 -9.55 -2.72
CA LYS A 25 -5.50 -9.61 -2.40
C LYS A 25 -5.77 -8.99 -1.03
N GLU A 26 -4.96 -9.31 -0.04
CA GLU A 26 -5.14 -8.79 1.31
C GLU A 26 -4.92 -7.27 1.34
N VAL A 27 -3.87 -6.77 0.69
CA VAL A 27 -3.64 -5.32 0.60
C VAL A 27 -4.82 -4.66 -0.09
N ALA A 28 -5.27 -5.22 -1.22
CA ALA A 28 -6.38 -4.65 -1.99
C ALA A 28 -7.67 -4.61 -1.17
N GLU A 29 -7.95 -5.63 -0.37
CA GLU A 29 -9.13 -5.65 0.49
C GLU A 29 -9.07 -4.55 1.54
N ASN A 30 -7.90 -4.29 2.11
CA ASN A 30 -7.72 -3.20 3.06
C ASN A 30 -7.87 -1.84 2.39
N LEU A 31 -7.31 -1.68 1.19
CA LEU A 31 -7.46 -0.44 0.44
C LEU A 31 -8.90 -0.23 -0.02
N GLN A 32 -9.62 -1.31 -0.28
CA GLN A 32 -11.05 -1.21 -0.63
C GLN A 32 -11.85 -0.67 0.56
N ALA A 33 -11.54 -1.10 1.78
CA ALA A 33 -12.19 -0.57 2.98
C ALA A 33 -11.92 0.94 3.10
N LEU A 34 -10.70 1.38 2.82
CA LEU A 34 -10.34 2.80 2.81
C LEU A 34 -11.13 3.54 1.75
N ARG A 35 -11.16 3.01 0.51
CA ARG A 35 -11.89 3.58 -0.61
C ARG A 35 -13.38 3.76 -0.29
N ASP A 36 -13.97 2.74 0.31
CA ASP A 36 -15.40 2.77 0.66
C ASP A 36 -15.69 3.80 1.74
N TYR A 37 -14.80 3.95 2.72
CA TYR A 37 -14.97 4.93 3.79
C TYR A 37 -14.85 6.37 3.25
N LEU A 38 -13.83 6.61 2.41
CA LEU A 38 -13.56 7.96 1.88
C LEU A 38 -14.54 8.37 0.79
N GLU A 39 -15.10 7.42 0.06
CA GLU A 39 -15.99 7.64 -1.10
C GLU A 39 -15.35 8.50 -2.18
N VAL A 40 -14.01 8.40 -2.32
CA VAL A 40 -13.24 9.05 -3.39
C VAL A 40 -12.23 8.05 -3.94
N PRO A 41 -11.74 8.26 -5.17
CA PRO A 41 -10.74 7.36 -5.73
C PRO A 41 -9.48 7.27 -4.89
N VAL A 42 -9.01 6.03 -4.68
CA VAL A 42 -7.73 5.72 -4.03
C VAL A 42 -6.91 4.96 -5.07
N SER A 43 -5.67 5.39 -5.28
CA SER A 43 -4.82 4.84 -6.34
C SER A 43 -3.48 4.40 -5.78
N VAL A 44 -2.94 3.30 -6.34
CA VAL A 44 -1.56 2.89 -6.08
C VAL A 44 -0.70 3.67 -7.06
N THR A 45 -0.25 4.87 -6.64
CA THR A 45 0.49 5.78 -7.50
C THR A 45 1.99 5.57 -7.45
N GLY A 46 2.48 4.94 -6.39
CA GLY A 46 3.87 4.55 -6.26
C GLY A 46 4.01 3.04 -6.40
N SER A 47 4.82 2.42 -5.55
CA SER A 47 5.07 0.99 -5.60
C SER A 47 3.95 0.16 -4.97
N GLY A 48 3.63 -0.97 -5.63
CA GLY A 48 2.95 -2.09 -4.99
C GLY A 48 4.01 -3.16 -4.77
N TYR A 49 4.17 -4.08 -5.73
CA TYR A 49 5.27 -5.03 -5.71
C TYR A 49 6.57 -4.38 -6.19
N ARG A 50 7.70 -4.78 -5.61
CA ARG A 50 9.03 -4.44 -6.12
C ARG A 50 9.87 -5.69 -6.27
N THR A 51 10.54 -5.83 -7.44
CA THR A 51 11.60 -6.82 -7.58
C THR A 51 12.78 -6.40 -6.71
N PRO A 52 13.67 -7.33 -6.30
CA PRO A 52 14.87 -6.95 -5.53
C PRO A 52 15.71 -5.91 -6.26
N SER A 53 15.87 -6.02 -7.58
CA SER A 53 16.67 -5.07 -8.36
C SER A 53 16.02 -3.68 -8.40
N HIS A 54 14.70 -3.62 -8.58
CA HIS A 54 14.00 -2.33 -8.56
C HIS A 54 14.05 -1.70 -7.17
N ASN A 55 13.89 -2.51 -6.13
CA ASN A 55 13.98 -2.03 -4.75
C ASN A 55 15.33 -1.39 -4.48
N ALA A 56 16.42 -2.02 -4.94
CA ALA A 56 17.76 -1.45 -4.82
C ALA A 56 17.89 -0.14 -5.59
N LYS A 57 17.32 -0.08 -6.80
CA LYS A 57 17.37 1.10 -7.67
C LYS A 57 16.68 2.30 -7.03
N VAL A 58 15.55 2.10 -6.37
CA VAL A 58 14.81 3.19 -5.70
C VAL A 58 15.27 3.38 -4.26
N LYS A 59 16.34 2.69 -3.85
CA LYS A 59 16.91 2.79 -2.50
C LYS A 59 15.90 2.42 -1.41
N GLY A 60 15.08 1.41 -1.69
CA GLY A 60 14.14 0.89 -0.70
C GLY A 60 14.85 0.16 0.44
N ALA A 61 14.14 -0.05 1.55
CA ALA A 61 14.67 -0.78 2.68
C ALA A 61 15.01 -2.21 2.27
N LYS A 62 16.07 -2.78 2.88
CA LYS A 62 16.55 -4.13 2.56
C LYS A 62 15.43 -5.17 2.69
N ASN A 63 14.61 -5.04 3.74
CA ASN A 63 13.51 -5.96 4.01
C ASN A 63 12.16 -5.28 3.77
N SER A 64 12.06 -4.49 2.70
CA SER A 64 10.84 -3.76 2.35
C SER A 64 9.64 -4.71 2.18
N GLN A 65 8.49 -4.29 2.68
CA GLN A 65 7.24 -5.03 2.49
C GLN A 65 6.81 -5.05 1.02
N HIS A 66 7.31 -4.13 0.20
CA HIS A 66 7.06 -4.16 -1.26
C HIS A 66 7.66 -5.39 -1.93
N LEU A 67 8.73 -5.97 -1.38
CA LEU A 67 9.39 -7.15 -1.94
C LEU A 67 8.49 -8.39 -1.95
N THR A 68 7.49 -8.43 -1.08
CA THR A 68 6.54 -9.54 -1.01
C THR A 68 5.13 -9.11 -1.43
N ALA A 69 5.01 -7.95 -2.06
CA ALA A 69 3.73 -7.36 -2.47
C ALA A 69 2.77 -7.17 -1.29
N SER A 70 3.32 -6.90 -0.10
CA SER A 70 2.54 -6.71 1.13
C SER A 70 2.31 -5.23 1.45
N ALA A 71 2.66 -4.33 0.53
CA ALA A 71 2.59 -2.89 0.74
C ALA A 71 2.15 -2.18 -0.53
N ALA A 72 1.63 -0.98 -0.36
CA ALA A 72 1.29 -0.09 -1.47
C ALA A 72 1.55 1.35 -1.07
N ASP A 73 2.06 2.12 -2.02
CA ASP A 73 2.21 3.57 -1.89
C ASP A 73 1.02 4.21 -2.57
N ILE A 74 0.18 4.91 -1.82
CA ILE A 74 -1.14 5.31 -2.28
C ILE A 74 -1.39 6.80 -2.15
N ASN A 75 -2.37 7.26 -2.93
CA ASN A 75 -2.95 8.60 -2.83
C ASN A 75 -4.47 8.48 -2.86
N ALA A 76 -5.13 9.47 -2.29
CA ALA A 76 -6.59 9.57 -2.36
C ALA A 76 -6.96 10.97 -2.82
N LYS A 77 -7.93 11.06 -3.72
CA LYS A 77 -8.34 12.34 -4.29
C LYS A 77 -8.83 13.28 -3.20
N GLY A 78 -8.25 14.48 -3.15
CA GLY A 78 -8.66 15.51 -2.20
C GLY A 78 -8.05 15.38 -0.82
N TYR A 79 -7.13 14.41 -0.60
CA TYR A 79 -6.49 14.21 0.69
C TYR A 79 -4.98 14.42 0.60
N GLU A 80 -4.43 15.21 1.52
CA GLU A 80 -2.99 15.28 1.69
C GLU A 80 -2.49 13.99 2.35
N PRO A 81 -1.23 13.59 2.14
CA PRO A 81 -0.72 12.35 2.75
C PRO A 81 -0.95 12.26 4.26
N LYS A 82 -0.72 13.36 4.98
CA LYS A 82 -0.94 13.37 6.44
C LYS A 82 -2.40 13.09 6.80
N GLN A 83 -3.34 13.70 6.07
CA GLN A 83 -4.76 13.48 6.30
C GLN A 83 -5.15 12.03 5.98
N LEU A 84 -4.61 11.50 4.88
CA LEU A 84 -4.88 10.13 4.48
C LEU A 84 -4.36 9.15 5.54
N ALA A 85 -3.16 9.38 6.06
CA ALA A 85 -2.60 8.56 7.12
C ALA A 85 -3.48 8.57 8.38
N GLU A 86 -4.03 9.72 8.73
CA GLU A 86 -4.93 9.83 9.88
C GLU A 86 -6.19 9.01 9.70
N VAL A 87 -6.75 8.98 8.49
CA VAL A 87 -7.92 8.14 8.19
C VAL A 87 -7.57 6.65 8.30
N ILE A 88 -6.40 6.26 7.79
CA ILE A 88 -5.95 4.87 7.92
C ILE A 88 -5.83 4.47 9.39
N GLU A 89 -5.25 5.36 10.23
CA GLU A 89 -5.16 5.11 11.67
C GLU A 89 -6.54 4.88 12.28
N LEU A 90 -7.50 5.71 11.90
CA LEU A 90 -8.88 5.59 12.38
C LEU A 90 -9.49 4.23 12.00
N LEU A 91 -9.30 3.81 10.76
CA LEU A 91 -9.86 2.55 10.28
C LEU A 91 -9.18 1.34 10.93
N ILE A 92 -7.89 1.43 11.22
CA ILE A 92 -7.20 0.39 11.98
C ILE A 92 -7.80 0.30 13.39
N LEU A 93 -8.01 1.45 14.03
CA LEU A 93 -8.61 1.51 15.37
C LEU A 93 -10.00 0.89 15.38
N LYS A 94 -10.77 1.09 14.32
CA LYS A 94 -12.12 0.53 14.19
C LYS A 94 -12.14 -0.93 13.75
N GLY A 95 -11.00 -1.53 13.50
CA GLY A 95 -10.91 -2.91 13.05
C GLY A 95 -11.29 -3.12 11.58
N LYS A 96 -11.32 -2.05 10.78
CA LYS A 96 -11.67 -2.12 9.36
C LYS A 96 -10.47 -2.28 8.45
N MET A 97 -9.28 -1.96 8.93
CA MET A 97 -8.02 -2.18 8.21
C MET A 97 -7.04 -2.88 9.14
N LYS A 98 -6.19 -3.71 8.55
CA LYS A 98 -5.18 -4.47 9.30
C LYS A 98 -4.08 -3.53 9.80
N GLN A 99 -3.64 -3.74 11.03
CA GLN A 99 -2.51 -3.01 11.58
C GLN A 99 -1.26 -3.30 10.78
N GLY A 100 -0.43 -2.29 10.59
CA GLY A 100 0.80 -2.45 9.85
C GLY A 100 1.63 -1.19 9.83
N GLY A 101 2.48 -1.06 8.81
CA GLY A 101 3.31 0.11 8.60
C GLY A 101 2.54 1.24 7.93
N ILE A 102 2.74 2.45 8.41
CA ILE A 102 2.25 3.66 7.76
C ILE A 102 3.42 4.63 7.69
N GLY A 103 3.78 5.02 6.47
CA GLY A 103 4.82 6.01 6.23
C GLY A 103 4.23 7.22 5.50
N VAL A 104 4.50 8.43 6.01
CA VAL A 104 4.00 9.66 5.40
C VAL A 104 5.13 10.30 4.61
N TYR A 105 4.91 10.45 3.30
CA TYR A 105 5.87 11.06 2.38
C TYR A 105 5.26 12.32 1.78
N PRO A 106 6.08 13.19 1.14
CA PRO A 106 5.53 14.44 0.59
C PRO A 106 4.41 14.25 -0.41
N ASN A 107 4.42 13.16 -1.19
CA ASN A 107 3.48 12.97 -2.29
C ASN A 107 2.65 11.69 -2.21
N PHE A 108 2.79 10.91 -1.14
CA PHE A 108 2.02 9.66 -1.00
C PHE A 108 2.12 9.12 0.44
N VAL A 109 1.33 8.08 0.70
CA VAL A 109 1.38 7.35 1.97
C VAL A 109 1.74 5.90 1.66
N HIS A 110 2.72 5.37 2.40
CA HIS A 110 2.99 3.93 2.42
C HIS A 110 2.06 3.27 3.42
N TYR A 111 1.41 2.19 3.00
CA TYR A 111 0.63 1.33 3.89
C TYR A 111 1.02 -0.12 3.65
N ASP A 112 1.19 -0.91 4.72
CA ASP A 112 1.46 -2.33 4.59
C ASP A 112 0.73 -3.16 5.64
N ILE A 113 0.64 -4.46 5.38
CA ILE A 113 -0.13 -5.41 6.17
C ILE A 113 0.74 -6.27 7.09
N ARG A 114 1.91 -5.76 7.51
CA ARG A 114 2.86 -6.55 8.33
C ARG A 114 2.30 -7.02 9.67
N GLY A 115 1.23 -6.41 10.15
CA GLY A 115 0.55 -6.86 11.37
C GLY A 115 1.00 -6.18 12.65
N THR A 116 2.16 -5.53 12.64
CA THR A 116 2.68 -4.80 13.79
C THR A 116 2.73 -3.31 13.48
N LYS A 117 2.53 -2.48 14.50
CA LYS A 117 2.49 -1.02 14.31
C LYS A 117 3.89 -0.46 14.08
N VAL A 118 4.11 0.12 12.90
CA VAL A 118 5.35 0.84 12.56
C VAL A 118 4.94 2.15 11.89
N ARG A 119 5.55 3.26 12.30
CA ARG A 119 5.21 4.59 11.78
C ARG A 119 6.47 5.36 11.42
N TRP A 120 6.44 6.05 10.26
CA TRP A 120 7.54 6.94 9.87
C TRP A 120 7.10 8.04 8.91
#